data_6425b152cb58d4f625aeda8e0dc1e960
#
_entry.id   6425b152cb58d4f625aeda8e0dc1e960
#
_cell.length_a   1.000
_cell.length_b   1.000
_cell.length_c   1.000
_cell.angle_alpha   90.00
_cell.angle_beta   90.00
_cell.angle_gamma   90.00
#
_symmetry.space_group_name_H-M   'P 1'
#
loop_
_entity.id
_entity.type
_entity.pdbx_description
1 polymer ?
#
loop_
_entity_poly.entity_id
_entity_poly.type
_entity_poly.pdbx_seq_one_letter_code
_entity_poly.pdbx_strand_id
1 'polypeptide(L)'
;MKSTKVASAFLGTILVFFAGVGYPADKADTRKVDVGKAEYEQKCIICHGILGKGDGAYSKMLNKPATDLTTLSKRNGGVFPFAHVFETIEGTHELMAHGTREMPIWGKEYRSSKYYDEYLHEENVDRSYFARSRILALTEYIYRLQAK
;
A
#
# COMPACT_ATOMS: atom_id res chain seq x y z
N MET A 1 2.89 55.24 75.82
CA MET A 1 1.89 54.59 74.95
C MET A 1 2.34 54.86 73.52
N LYS A 2 2.96 53.86 72.86
CA LYS A 2 3.44 53.97 71.46
C LYS A 2 2.49 53.16 70.57
N SER A 3 1.84 53.85 69.65
CA SER A 3 0.92 53.26 68.67
C SER A 3 1.72 52.78 67.44
N THR A 4 1.71 51.49 67.18
CA THR A 4 2.32 50.89 66.04
C THR A 4 1.28 50.79 64.90
N LYS A 5 1.55 51.46 63.77
CA LYS A 5 0.75 51.40 62.54
C LYS A 5 1.19 50.16 61.72
N VAL A 6 0.27 49.28 61.53
CA VAL A 6 0.47 48.11 60.63
C VAL A 6 0.16 48.55 59.21
N ALA A 7 1.17 48.46 58.35
CA ALA A 7 1.01 48.67 56.89
C ALA A 7 0.56 47.37 56.19
N SER A 8 -0.63 47.45 55.62
CA SER A 8 -1.20 46.34 54.84
C SER A 8 -0.65 46.38 53.42
N ALA A 9 0.15 45.42 53.07
CA ALA A 9 0.67 45.23 51.67
C ALA A 9 -0.38 44.50 50.86
N PHE A 10 -0.93 45.13 49.84
CA PHE A 10 -1.78 44.50 48.81
C PHE A 10 -0.89 43.74 47.82
N LEU A 11 -0.98 42.40 47.83
CA LEU A 11 -0.35 41.55 46.89
C LEU A 11 -1.24 41.49 45.65
N GLY A 12 -0.86 42.22 44.59
CA GLY A 12 -1.59 42.23 43.33
C GLY A 12 -1.26 40.94 42.54
N THR A 13 -2.26 40.08 42.36
CA THR A 13 -2.15 38.86 41.53
C THR A 13 -2.27 39.27 40.08
N ILE A 14 -1.16 39.18 39.30
CA ILE A 14 -1.15 39.38 37.87
C ILE A 14 -1.64 38.08 37.21
N LEU A 15 -2.86 38.09 36.68
CA LEU A 15 -3.38 37.01 35.85
C LEU A 15 -2.79 37.16 34.44
N VAL A 16 -1.81 36.31 34.08
CA VAL A 16 -1.28 36.23 32.73
C VAL A 16 -2.22 35.36 31.92
N PHE A 17 -3.02 35.98 31.04
CA PHE A 17 -3.79 35.25 30.01
C PHE A 17 -2.83 34.76 28.94
N PHE A 18 -2.52 33.46 28.92
CA PHE A 18 -1.94 32.81 27.78
C PHE A 18 -3.00 32.70 26.68
N ALA A 19 -3.00 33.62 25.73
CA ALA A 19 -3.71 33.44 24.48
C ALA A 19 -3.04 32.30 23.72
N GLY A 20 -3.62 31.11 23.77
CA GLY A 20 -3.18 29.98 22.98
C GLY A 20 -3.32 30.30 21.51
N VAL A 21 -2.22 30.49 20.80
CA VAL A 21 -2.18 30.54 19.34
C VAL A 21 -2.54 29.13 18.85
N GLY A 22 -3.83 28.91 18.58
CA GLY A 22 -4.29 27.69 17.94
C GLY A 22 -3.73 27.64 16.51
N TYR A 23 -2.72 26.83 16.28
CA TYR A 23 -2.31 26.46 14.93
C TYR A 23 -3.48 25.72 14.28
N PRO A 24 -3.96 26.13 13.10
CA PRO A 24 -4.94 25.32 12.37
C PRO A 24 -4.27 23.95 12.13
N ALA A 25 -4.83 22.91 12.71
CA ALA A 25 -4.46 21.54 12.34
C ALA A 25 -4.79 21.41 10.87
N ASP A 26 -3.77 21.37 10.03
CA ASP A 26 -3.90 21.07 8.62
C ASP A 26 -4.66 19.73 8.55
N LYS A 27 -5.84 19.74 7.91
CA LYS A 27 -6.61 18.52 7.75
C LYS A 27 -5.79 17.66 6.79
N ALA A 28 -4.93 16.81 7.36
CA ALA A 28 -4.24 15.80 6.58
C ALA A 28 -5.28 15.11 5.71
N ASP A 29 -5.10 15.21 4.40
CA ASP A 29 -5.98 14.57 3.40
C ASP A 29 -5.94 13.05 3.65
N THR A 30 -6.90 12.57 4.42
CA THR A 30 -7.02 11.17 4.83
C THR A 30 -7.57 10.30 3.70
N ARG A 31 -7.39 10.69 2.44
CA ARG A 31 -7.65 9.80 1.31
C ARG A 31 -6.74 8.60 1.46
N LYS A 32 -7.28 7.52 1.98
CA LYS A 32 -6.57 6.24 2.08
C LYS A 32 -6.20 5.80 0.67
N VAL A 33 -4.92 5.85 0.36
CA VAL A 33 -4.41 5.35 -0.92
C VAL A 33 -4.63 3.85 -0.95
N ASP A 34 -5.39 3.37 -1.94
CA ASP A 34 -5.52 1.94 -2.19
C ASP A 34 -4.25 1.45 -2.91
N VAL A 35 -3.29 1.01 -2.11
CA VAL A 35 -1.98 0.57 -2.59
C VAL A 35 -2.10 -0.56 -3.60
N GLY A 36 -2.97 -1.54 -3.35
CA GLY A 36 -3.17 -2.68 -4.25
C GLY A 36 -3.71 -2.25 -5.61
N LYS A 37 -4.68 -1.34 -5.61
CA LYS A 37 -5.22 -0.76 -6.84
C LYS A 37 -4.15 0.04 -7.60
N ALA A 38 -3.40 0.88 -6.91
CA ALA A 38 -2.34 1.68 -7.53
C ALA A 38 -1.25 0.81 -8.17
N GLU A 39 -0.82 -0.26 -7.48
CA GLU A 39 0.13 -1.23 -8.04
C GLU A 39 -0.44 -1.95 -9.26
N TYR A 40 -1.71 -2.35 -9.21
CA TYR A 40 -2.39 -3.01 -10.31
C TYR A 40 -2.46 -2.10 -11.55
N GLU A 41 -2.89 -0.87 -11.39
CA GLU A 41 -3.03 0.12 -12.47
C GLU A 41 -1.69 0.44 -13.13
N GLN A 42 -0.60 0.45 -12.38
CA GLN A 42 0.72 0.76 -12.92
C GLN A 42 1.40 -0.41 -13.62
N LYS A 43 1.15 -1.64 -13.17
CA LYS A 43 1.98 -2.80 -13.54
C LYS A 43 1.23 -3.95 -14.19
N CYS A 44 -0.05 -4.09 -13.92
CA CYS A 44 -0.81 -5.29 -14.29
C CYS A 44 -1.78 -5.07 -15.45
N ILE A 45 -2.34 -3.85 -15.57
CA ILE A 45 -3.36 -3.56 -16.59
C ILE A 45 -2.87 -3.78 -18.02
N ILE A 46 -1.59 -3.61 -18.28
CA ILE A 46 -1.04 -3.72 -19.63
C ILE A 46 -1.26 -5.14 -20.22
N CYS A 47 -1.26 -6.15 -19.36
CA CYS A 47 -1.55 -7.54 -19.75
C CYS A 47 -2.93 -7.99 -19.28
N HIS A 48 -3.31 -7.71 -18.02
CA HIS A 48 -4.54 -8.23 -17.44
C HIS A 48 -5.77 -7.37 -17.72
N GLY A 49 -5.60 -6.15 -18.26
CA GLY A 49 -6.70 -5.22 -18.53
C GLY A 49 -7.18 -4.48 -17.29
N ILE A 50 -7.93 -3.39 -17.49
CA ILE A 50 -8.42 -2.52 -16.41
C ILE A 50 -9.34 -3.28 -15.44
N LEU A 51 -10.14 -4.20 -15.97
CA LEU A 51 -11.10 -5.00 -15.21
C LEU A 51 -10.57 -6.39 -14.81
N GLY A 52 -9.32 -6.69 -15.10
CA GLY A 52 -8.70 -7.97 -14.75
C GLY A 52 -9.10 -9.15 -15.63
N LYS A 53 -9.67 -8.92 -16.82
CA LYS A 53 -10.21 -9.96 -17.70
C LYS A 53 -9.17 -10.63 -18.61
N GLY A 54 -7.89 -10.24 -18.51
CA GLY A 54 -6.84 -10.75 -19.38
C GLY A 54 -6.82 -10.11 -20.77
N ASP A 55 -7.53 -8.99 -20.94
CA ASP A 55 -7.76 -8.29 -22.19
C ASP A 55 -6.88 -7.04 -22.37
N GLY A 56 -5.80 -6.93 -21.61
CA GLY A 56 -4.84 -5.85 -21.74
C GLY A 56 -4.16 -5.81 -23.10
N ALA A 57 -3.66 -4.65 -23.50
CA ALA A 57 -3.09 -4.43 -24.84
C ALA A 57 -1.96 -5.40 -25.18
N TYR A 58 -1.14 -5.78 -24.20
CA TYR A 58 -0.03 -6.72 -24.37
C TYR A 58 -0.47 -8.18 -24.38
N SER A 59 -1.68 -8.50 -23.89
CA SER A 59 -2.15 -9.90 -23.80
C SER A 59 -2.11 -10.63 -25.16
N LYS A 60 -2.37 -9.89 -26.24
CA LYS A 60 -2.36 -10.43 -27.62
C LYS A 60 -0.96 -10.73 -28.16
N MET A 61 0.08 -10.21 -27.52
CA MET A 61 1.48 -10.41 -27.92
C MET A 61 2.15 -11.55 -27.16
N LEU A 62 1.46 -12.07 -26.13
CA LEU A 62 1.96 -13.19 -25.33
C LEU A 62 1.70 -14.52 -26.05
N ASN A 63 2.61 -15.50 -25.91
CA ASN A 63 2.40 -16.86 -26.42
C ASN A 63 1.18 -17.52 -25.77
N LYS A 64 0.91 -17.15 -24.50
CA LYS A 64 -0.28 -17.55 -23.75
C LYS A 64 -0.99 -16.31 -23.26
N PRO A 65 -2.29 -16.13 -23.59
CA PRO A 65 -3.05 -14.98 -23.13
C PRO A 65 -3.00 -14.80 -21.62
N ALA A 66 -2.99 -13.54 -21.17
CA ALA A 66 -3.02 -13.25 -19.74
C ALA A 66 -4.28 -13.83 -19.09
N THR A 67 -4.11 -14.38 -17.90
CA THR A 67 -5.21 -15.00 -17.16
C THR A 67 -6.30 -13.97 -16.81
N ASP A 68 -7.56 -14.36 -16.98
CA ASP A 68 -8.70 -13.66 -16.39
C ASP A 68 -8.65 -13.79 -14.87
N LEU A 69 -8.34 -12.68 -14.19
CA LEU A 69 -8.20 -12.62 -12.74
C LEU A 69 -9.54 -12.57 -12.01
N THR A 70 -10.64 -12.25 -12.69
CA THR A 70 -11.97 -12.11 -12.06
C THR A 70 -12.63 -13.44 -11.73
N THR A 71 -12.11 -14.53 -12.28
CA THR A 71 -12.70 -15.87 -12.17
C THR A 71 -11.88 -16.85 -11.32
N LEU A 72 -10.87 -16.37 -10.60
CA LEU A 72 -9.99 -17.24 -9.81
C LEU A 72 -10.74 -18.02 -8.73
N SER A 73 -11.62 -17.36 -7.98
CA SER A 73 -12.46 -18.02 -6.98
C SER A 73 -13.36 -19.09 -7.61
N LYS A 74 -14.03 -18.73 -8.72
CA LYS A 74 -14.93 -19.66 -9.42
C LYS A 74 -14.19 -20.92 -9.89
N ARG A 75 -13.00 -20.75 -10.44
CA ARG A 75 -12.16 -21.88 -10.93
C ARG A 75 -11.57 -22.72 -9.80
N ASN A 76 -11.57 -22.20 -8.59
CA ASN A 76 -11.07 -22.86 -7.38
C ASN A 76 -12.20 -23.24 -6.40
N GLY A 77 -13.33 -23.72 -6.93
CA GLY A 77 -14.43 -24.22 -6.09
C GLY A 77 -15.12 -23.18 -5.23
N GLY A 78 -15.10 -21.90 -5.63
CA GLY A 78 -15.71 -20.79 -4.89
C GLY A 78 -14.78 -20.11 -3.88
N VAL A 79 -13.58 -20.64 -3.66
CA VAL A 79 -12.61 -20.11 -2.71
C VAL A 79 -11.49 -19.38 -3.45
N PHE A 80 -11.18 -18.16 -3.04
CA PHE A 80 -10.07 -17.43 -3.63
C PHE A 80 -8.72 -18.08 -3.24
N PRO A 81 -7.88 -18.47 -4.21
CA PRO A 81 -6.63 -19.18 -3.94
C PRO A 81 -5.51 -18.20 -3.54
N PHE A 82 -5.65 -17.56 -2.37
CA PHE A 82 -4.81 -16.44 -1.94
C PHE A 82 -3.30 -16.77 -1.98
N ALA A 83 -2.89 -17.89 -1.39
CA ALA A 83 -1.48 -18.29 -1.36
C ALA A 83 -0.93 -18.49 -2.77
N HIS A 84 -1.66 -19.19 -3.63
CA HIS A 84 -1.26 -19.42 -5.01
C HIS A 84 -1.11 -18.12 -5.81
N VAL A 85 -2.03 -17.16 -5.63
CA VAL A 85 -1.95 -15.85 -6.30
C VAL A 85 -0.74 -15.06 -5.79
N PHE A 86 -0.55 -15.03 -4.47
CA PHE A 86 0.60 -14.38 -3.85
C PHE A 86 1.94 -14.94 -4.38
N GLU A 87 2.11 -16.25 -4.33
CA GLU A 87 3.31 -16.96 -4.78
C GLU A 87 3.55 -16.78 -6.29
N THR A 88 2.48 -16.74 -7.08
CA THR A 88 2.57 -16.48 -8.52
C THR A 88 3.11 -15.08 -8.81
N ILE A 89 2.65 -14.06 -8.09
CA ILE A 89 3.11 -12.68 -8.23
C ILE A 89 4.55 -12.56 -7.70
N GLU A 90 4.83 -13.12 -6.52
CA GLU A 90 6.16 -13.11 -5.93
C GLU A 90 7.18 -13.82 -6.81
N GLY A 91 6.75 -14.86 -7.53
CA GLY A 91 7.59 -15.67 -8.40
C GLY A 91 8.23 -16.87 -7.72
N THR A 92 7.71 -17.27 -6.56
CA THR A 92 8.15 -18.46 -5.81
C THR A 92 7.38 -19.71 -6.21
N HIS A 93 6.22 -19.54 -6.85
CA HIS A 93 5.47 -20.70 -7.33
C HIS A 93 6.18 -21.39 -8.52
N GLU A 94 6.37 -22.70 -8.41
CA GLU A 94 7.05 -23.54 -9.41
C GLU A 94 6.23 -23.73 -10.70
N LEU A 95 5.90 -22.66 -11.40
CA LEU A 95 5.40 -22.76 -12.77
C LEU A 95 6.53 -22.96 -13.80
N MET A 96 7.76 -23.13 -13.33
CA MET A 96 8.99 -23.01 -14.09
C MET A 96 9.46 -24.32 -14.78
N ALA A 97 8.73 -25.41 -14.65
CA ALA A 97 9.24 -26.68 -15.22
C ALA A 97 9.31 -26.72 -16.75
N HIS A 98 8.59 -25.85 -17.48
CA HIS A 98 8.39 -26.04 -18.92
C HIS A 98 8.24 -24.76 -19.76
N GLY A 99 9.03 -23.71 -19.54
CA GLY A 99 9.01 -22.58 -20.48
C GLY A 99 9.41 -21.22 -19.91
N THR A 100 9.55 -20.24 -20.81
CA THR A 100 9.81 -18.85 -20.44
C THR A 100 8.60 -18.27 -19.72
N ARG A 101 8.81 -17.72 -18.54
CA ARG A 101 7.79 -17.01 -17.78
C ARG A 101 7.50 -15.66 -18.45
N GLU A 102 6.30 -15.49 -18.96
CA GLU A 102 5.90 -14.22 -19.60
C GLU A 102 5.50 -13.16 -18.56
N MET A 103 4.95 -13.58 -17.41
CA MET A 103 4.67 -12.68 -16.30
C MET A 103 5.96 -12.38 -15.52
N PRO A 104 6.32 -11.10 -15.29
CA PRO A 104 7.49 -10.72 -14.49
C PRO A 104 7.48 -11.32 -13.09
N ILE A 105 8.67 -11.47 -12.50
CA ILE A 105 8.85 -11.86 -11.10
C ILE A 105 8.78 -10.60 -10.25
N TRP A 106 7.58 -10.22 -9.84
CA TRP A 106 7.35 -8.98 -9.13
C TRP A 106 8.07 -8.92 -7.77
N GLY A 107 8.23 -10.06 -7.10
CA GLY A 107 9.04 -10.11 -5.88
C GLY A 107 10.48 -9.65 -6.10
N LYS A 108 11.10 -9.98 -7.23
CA LYS A 108 12.43 -9.50 -7.60
C LYS A 108 12.42 -8.02 -7.94
N GLU A 109 11.43 -7.56 -8.71
CA GLU A 109 11.28 -6.15 -9.09
C GLU A 109 11.12 -5.25 -7.88
N TYR A 110 10.23 -5.60 -6.95
CA TYR A 110 10.00 -4.82 -5.72
C TYR A 110 11.21 -4.81 -4.77
N ARG A 111 12.08 -5.84 -4.80
CA ARG A 111 13.32 -5.86 -4.03
C ARG A 111 14.46 -5.12 -4.73
N SER A 112 14.30 -4.71 -5.98
CA SER A 112 15.33 -3.96 -6.70
C SER A 112 15.55 -2.59 -6.06
N SER A 113 16.80 -2.08 -6.14
CA SER A 113 17.16 -0.78 -5.60
C SER A 113 16.29 0.36 -6.15
N LYS A 114 16.00 0.31 -7.45
CA LYS A 114 15.21 1.34 -8.14
C LYS A 114 13.84 1.57 -7.50
N TYR A 115 13.13 0.51 -7.14
CA TYR A 115 11.82 0.62 -6.49
C TYR A 115 11.91 1.05 -5.04
N TYR A 116 12.90 0.53 -4.34
CA TYR A 116 13.12 0.82 -2.94
C TYR A 116 13.47 2.30 -2.74
N ASP A 117 14.40 2.81 -3.54
CA ASP A 117 14.91 4.18 -3.44
C ASP A 117 13.84 5.23 -3.84
N GLU A 118 12.89 4.87 -4.71
CA GLU A 118 11.79 5.74 -5.12
C GLU A 118 10.73 5.94 -4.02
N TYR A 119 10.47 4.92 -3.20
CA TYR A 119 9.38 4.92 -2.22
C TYR A 119 9.84 5.03 -0.76
N LEU A 120 11.07 4.69 -0.48
CA LEU A 120 11.60 4.62 0.88
C LEU A 120 12.98 5.29 0.91
N HIS A 121 13.03 6.51 1.38
CA HIS A 121 14.28 7.22 1.64
C HIS A 121 15.00 6.76 2.93
N GLU A 122 14.55 5.68 3.54
CA GLU A 122 15.09 5.16 4.80
C GLU A 122 15.95 3.91 4.57
N GLU A 123 17.21 3.98 4.93
CA GLU A 123 18.21 2.92 4.75
C GLU A 123 17.94 1.63 5.56
N ASN A 124 16.96 1.64 6.48
CA ASN A 124 16.77 0.58 7.47
C ASN A 124 15.53 -0.32 7.25
N VAL A 125 14.77 -0.13 6.17
CA VAL A 125 13.63 -1.01 5.90
C VAL A 125 14.08 -2.22 5.09
N ASP A 126 13.77 -3.43 5.59
CA ASP A 126 14.03 -4.67 4.85
C ASP A 126 13.27 -4.69 3.52
N ARG A 127 14.02 -4.76 2.42
CA ARG A 127 13.48 -4.81 1.05
C ARG A 127 12.53 -5.99 0.83
N SER A 128 12.77 -7.09 1.51
CA SER A 128 11.89 -8.27 1.45
C SER A 128 10.54 -7.96 2.10
N TYR A 129 10.55 -7.24 3.21
CA TYR A 129 9.31 -6.82 3.88
C TYR A 129 8.50 -5.85 3.01
N PHE A 130 9.17 -4.89 2.40
CA PHE A 130 8.54 -3.96 1.46
C PHE A 130 7.91 -4.70 0.28
N ALA A 131 8.64 -5.59 -0.38
CA ALA A 131 8.15 -6.39 -1.50
C ALA A 131 6.89 -7.20 -1.12
N ARG A 132 6.95 -7.88 0.03
CA ARG A 132 5.81 -8.68 0.53
C ARG A 132 4.59 -7.83 0.81
N SER A 133 4.75 -6.65 1.40
CA SER A 133 3.63 -5.74 1.69
C SER A 133 2.91 -5.29 0.41
N ARG A 134 3.67 -4.99 -0.66
CA ARG A 134 3.12 -4.61 -1.96
C ARG A 134 2.38 -5.76 -2.63
N ILE A 135 2.95 -6.96 -2.60
CA ILE A 135 2.33 -8.16 -3.16
C ILE A 135 1.06 -8.55 -2.38
N LEU A 136 1.06 -8.41 -1.05
CA LEU A 136 -0.12 -8.63 -0.23
C LEU A 136 -1.26 -7.67 -0.61
N ALA A 137 -0.97 -6.38 -0.70
CA ALA A 137 -1.96 -5.37 -1.10
C ALA A 137 -2.51 -5.64 -2.51
N LEU A 138 -1.64 -6.04 -3.44
CA LEU A 138 -2.04 -6.40 -4.80
C LEU A 138 -2.89 -7.68 -4.83
N THR A 139 -2.55 -8.70 -4.05
CA THR A 139 -3.33 -9.94 -3.93
C THR A 139 -4.72 -9.66 -3.36
N GLU A 140 -4.81 -8.80 -2.35
CA GLU A 140 -6.10 -8.33 -1.78
C GLU A 140 -6.93 -7.57 -2.83
N TYR A 141 -6.30 -6.71 -3.62
CA TYR A 141 -7.01 -6.01 -4.70
C TYR A 141 -7.58 -7.01 -5.72
N ILE A 142 -6.81 -8.01 -6.15
CA ILE A 142 -7.26 -9.06 -7.06
C ILE A 142 -8.41 -9.87 -6.45
N TYR A 143 -8.38 -10.13 -5.14
CA TYR A 143 -9.51 -10.75 -4.44
C TYR A 143 -10.80 -9.93 -4.58
N ARG A 144 -10.71 -8.61 -4.49
CA ARG A 144 -11.87 -7.71 -4.68
C ARG A 144 -12.41 -7.69 -6.11
N LEU A 145 -11.61 -8.07 -7.10
CA LEU A 145 -12.04 -8.19 -8.50
C LEU A 145 -12.88 -9.45 -8.78
N GLN A 146 -12.98 -10.38 -7.83
CA GLN A 146 -13.68 -11.63 -8.08
C GLN A 146 -15.15 -11.39 -8.43
N ALA A 147 -15.62 -12.03 -9.51
CA ALA A 147 -17.03 -12.04 -9.89
C ALA A 147 -17.84 -12.68 -8.75
N LYS A 148 -18.93 -12.02 -8.36
CA LYS A 148 -19.89 -12.51 -7.37
C LYS A 148 -20.80 -13.56 -7.97
#